data_5d368aac5dbdd53a5596eed77459276a
#
_entry.id   5d368aac5dbdd53a5596eed77459276a
#
_cell.length_a   1.000
_cell.length_b   1.000
_cell.length_c   1.000
_cell.angle_alpha   90.00
_cell.angle_beta   90.00
_cell.angle_gamma   90.00
#
_symmetry.space_group_name_H-M   'P 1'
#
loop_
_entity.id
_entity.type
_entity.pdbx_description
1 polymer ?
#
loop_
_entity_poly.entity_id
_entity_poly.type
_entity_poly.pdbx_seq_one_letter_code
_entity_poly.pdbx_strand_id
1 'polypeptide(L)'
;MKYPFAPDSPYISHEALPETFFGLQDKLGMSTAVIVSPGGYGRNYSLLADVLTKYPERYRGIALLRDDTPSSEIGRLTKLGVRGMRMMSHKRGQHVPSYSKEIAAPVHKHGWHIQFYPHGTDIIDYADKLLALPNQIVLHHFAAIPAAGGVDQPAVKAVLKMLDSGRVWLKLSGPMRCTDENFPYPSVTSMAQLFARHAPERMVWGSDWPHVNLDGSEMPNDGDLLDLLNEWAPDSKVRNRILTQNAKTLYGF
;
A
#
# COMPACT_ATOMS: atom_id res chain seq x y z
N MET A 1 10.79 5.77 23.73
CA MET A 1 9.95 5.69 22.50
C MET A 1 8.55 5.23 22.91
N LYS A 2 7.54 5.99 22.57
CA LYS A 2 6.12 5.69 22.94
C LYS A 2 5.63 4.41 22.25
N TYR A 3 6.06 4.19 21.02
CA TYR A 3 5.71 3.02 20.21
C TYR A 3 7.00 2.30 19.80
N PRO A 4 7.48 1.33 20.59
CA PRO A 4 8.73 0.65 20.30
C PRO A 4 8.59 -0.28 19.08
N PHE A 5 9.64 -0.34 18.29
CA PHE A 5 9.77 -1.37 17.26
C PHE A 5 9.82 -2.77 17.89
N ALA A 6 9.47 -3.78 17.09
CA ALA A 6 9.65 -5.16 17.50
C ALA A 6 11.15 -5.45 17.74
N PRO A 7 11.49 -6.29 18.74
CA PRO A 7 12.89 -6.59 19.05
C PRO A 7 13.71 -7.15 17.88
N ASP A 8 13.03 -7.84 16.96
CA ASP A 8 13.58 -8.44 15.74
C ASP A 8 13.15 -7.66 14.47
N SER A 9 12.93 -6.35 14.62
CA SER A 9 12.61 -5.48 13.49
C SER A 9 13.67 -5.61 12.38
N PRO A 10 13.25 -5.79 11.12
CA PRO A 10 14.19 -5.91 9.99
C PRO A 10 14.90 -4.59 9.67
N TYR A 11 14.47 -3.49 10.26
CA TYR A 11 15.07 -2.16 10.12
C TYR A 11 14.73 -1.27 11.31
N ILE A 12 15.55 -0.26 11.54
CA ILE A 12 15.28 0.84 12.46
C ILE A 12 15.04 2.08 11.60
N SER A 13 13.87 2.66 11.71
CA SER A 13 13.52 3.93 11.07
C SER A 13 13.64 5.09 12.06
N HIS A 14 13.71 6.31 11.52
CA HIS A 14 13.48 7.50 12.35
C HIS A 14 12.07 7.46 12.96
N GLU A 15 11.87 8.19 14.04
CA GLU A 15 10.58 8.26 14.72
C GLU A 15 9.56 8.99 13.84
N ALA A 16 8.51 8.28 13.44
CA ALA A 16 7.43 8.78 12.61
C ALA A 16 6.14 8.87 13.43
N LEU A 17 6.00 9.97 14.18
CA LEU A 17 4.86 10.18 15.07
C LEU A 17 3.60 10.62 14.31
N PRO A 18 2.41 10.29 14.86
CA PRO A 18 1.13 10.73 14.27
C PRO A 18 1.06 12.25 14.05
N GLU A 19 1.55 13.04 15.00
CA GLU A 19 1.52 14.51 14.94
C GLU A 19 2.30 15.04 13.73
N THR A 20 3.45 14.45 13.41
CA THR A 20 4.24 14.79 12.22
C THR A 20 3.48 14.45 10.94
N PHE A 21 2.83 13.28 10.91
CA PHE A 21 2.01 12.87 9.78
C PHE A 21 0.78 13.77 9.57
N PHE A 22 0.14 14.20 10.65
CA PHE A 22 -1.02 15.12 10.57
C PHE A 22 -0.60 16.46 9.97
N GLY A 23 0.55 17.01 10.38
CA GLY A 23 1.09 18.21 9.78
C GLY A 23 1.42 18.07 8.28
N LEU A 24 1.88 16.89 7.85
CA LEU A 24 2.07 16.58 6.44
C LEU A 24 0.73 16.53 5.69
N GLN A 25 -0.27 15.81 6.23
CA GLN A 25 -1.60 15.72 5.63
C GLN A 25 -2.24 17.09 5.41
N ASP A 26 -2.14 17.98 6.40
CA ASP A 26 -2.68 19.33 6.31
C ASP A 26 -2.01 20.12 5.17
N LYS A 27 -0.69 19.99 5.01
CA LYS A 27 0.06 20.60 3.90
C LYS A 27 -0.33 20.05 2.53
N LEU A 28 -0.60 18.74 2.44
CA LEU A 28 -1.03 18.07 1.21
C LEU A 28 -2.53 18.25 0.92
N GLY A 29 -3.31 18.87 1.82
CA GLY A 29 -4.76 19.02 1.68
C GLY A 29 -5.53 17.69 1.80
N MET A 30 -4.96 16.69 2.48
CA MET A 30 -5.56 15.35 2.62
C MET A 30 -6.38 15.27 3.90
N SER A 31 -7.70 15.03 3.79
CA SER A 31 -8.59 14.92 4.93
C SER A 31 -8.60 13.55 5.61
N THR A 32 -8.32 12.50 4.85
CA THR A 32 -8.33 11.10 5.32
C THR A 32 -7.07 10.37 4.89
N ALA A 33 -6.70 9.30 5.61
CA ALA A 33 -5.58 8.46 5.22
C ALA A 33 -5.73 7.00 5.68
N VAL A 34 -4.91 6.13 5.09
CA VAL A 34 -4.80 4.73 5.47
C VAL A 34 -3.43 4.47 6.08
N ILE A 35 -3.43 4.08 7.34
CA ILE A 35 -2.20 3.73 8.08
C ILE A 35 -1.87 2.26 7.82
N VAL A 36 -0.76 2.03 7.16
CA VAL A 36 -0.30 0.67 6.86
C VAL A 36 0.75 0.26 7.89
N SER A 37 0.47 -0.76 8.70
CA SER A 37 1.45 -1.27 9.67
C SER A 37 2.73 -1.70 8.96
N PRO A 38 3.87 -1.08 9.30
CA PRO A 38 5.16 -1.47 8.74
C PRO A 38 5.72 -2.70 9.45
N GLY A 39 6.60 -3.45 8.78
CA GLY A 39 7.23 -4.64 9.34
C GLY A 39 7.99 -4.39 10.65
N GLY A 40 8.49 -3.19 10.84
CA GLY A 40 9.26 -2.79 12.03
C GLY A 40 8.50 -2.87 13.34
N TYR A 41 7.18 -2.69 13.35
CA TYR A 41 6.35 -2.85 14.56
C TYR A 41 5.85 -4.29 14.78
N GLY A 42 6.03 -5.18 13.80
CA GLY A 42 5.53 -6.54 13.89
C GLY A 42 4.03 -6.55 14.18
N ARG A 43 3.62 -7.27 15.24
CA ARG A 43 2.24 -7.33 15.74
C ARG A 43 1.94 -6.33 16.85
N ASN A 44 2.79 -5.35 17.07
CA ASN A 44 2.48 -4.27 18.00
C ASN A 44 1.54 -3.27 17.31
N TYR A 45 0.25 -3.40 17.56
CA TYR A 45 -0.78 -2.51 16.99
C TYR A 45 -1.05 -1.27 17.84
N SER A 46 -0.27 -0.98 18.88
CA SER A 46 -0.55 0.13 19.81
C SER A 46 -0.66 1.48 19.09
N LEU A 47 0.30 1.81 18.21
CA LEU A 47 0.24 3.02 17.39
C LEU A 47 -1.01 3.05 16.51
N LEU A 48 -1.27 1.95 15.79
CA LEU A 48 -2.42 1.84 14.88
C LEU A 48 -3.73 1.98 15.67
N ALA A 49 -3.86 1.27 16.80
CA ALA A 49 -5.04 1.30 17.64
C ALA A 49 -5.29 2.70 18.24
N ASP A 50 -4.24 3.37 18.72
CA ASP A 50 -4.35 4.73 19.27
C ASP A 50 -4.87 5.72 18.22
N VAL A 51 -4.31 5.70 17.01
CA VAL A 51 -4.74 6.61 15.92
C VAL A 51 -6.16 6.31 15.48
N LEU A 52 -6.51 5.04 15.25
CA LEU A 52 -7.84 4.65 14.79
C LEU A 52 -8.93 4.90 15.85
N THR A 53 -8.61 4.71 17.14
CA THR A 53 -9.54 5.01 18.23
C THR A 53 -9.78 6.51 18.38
N LYS A 54 -8.72 7.32 18.24
CA LYS A 54 -8.80 8.77 18.45
C LYS A 54 -9.44 9.50 17.26
N TYR A 55 -9.28 8.98 16.05
CA TYR A 55 -9.73 9.64 14.83
C TYR A 55 -10.44 8.66 13.86
N PRO A 56 -11.53 8.00 14.28
CA PRO A 56 -12.19 6.92 13.52
C PRO A 56 -12.76 7.37 12.18
N GLU A 57 -13.12 8.66 12.04
CA GLU A 57 -13.65 9.20 10.78
C GLU A 57 -12.54 9.54 9.76
N ARG A 58 -11.30 9.79 10.25
CA ARG A 58 -10.19 10.25 9.40
C ARG A 58 -9.29 9.11 8.92
N TYR A 59 -9.20 8.00 9.68
CA TYR A 59 -8.19 6.98 9.40
C TYR A 59 -8.79 5.58 9.27
N ARG A 60 -8.17 4.79 8.40
CA ARG A 60 -8.35 3.34 8.31
C ARG A 60 -7.00 2.65 8.47
N GLY A 61 -7.02 1.38 8.84
CA GLY A 61 -5.82 0.62 9.12
C GLY A 61 -5.61 -0.57 8.19
N ILE A 62 -4.34 -0.92 7.98
CA ILE A 62 -3.93 -2.19 7.38
C ILE A 62 -2.99 -2.86 8.38
N ALA A 63 -3.30 -4.10 8.77
CA ALA A 63 -2.56 -4.83 9.79
C ALA A 63 -1.59 -5.85 9.19
N LEU A 64 -0.57 -6.22 9.97
CA LEU A 64 0.25 -7.41 9.74
C LEU A 64 -0.34 -8.55 10.57
N LEU A 65 -0.82 -9.60 9.92
CA LEU A 65 -1.36 -10.78 10.61
C LEU A 65 -0.47 -12.00 10.35
N ARG A 66 -0.61 -13.00 11.20
CA ARG A 66 -0.05 -14.34 10.97
C ARG A 66 -1.17 -15.33 10.71
N ASP A 67 -0.83 -16.49 10.16
CA ASP A 67 -1.77 -17.54 9.82
C ASP A 67 -2.56 -18.05 11.06
N ASP A 68 -1.93 -17.98 12.23
CA ASP A 68 -2.51 -18.35 13.52
C ASP A 68 -3.31 -17.24 14.22
N THR A 69 -3.54 -16.09 13.56
CA THR A 69 -4.29 -14.98 14.14
C THR A 69 -5.75 -15.38 14.37
N PRO A 70 -6.27 -15.32 15.62
CA PRO A 70 -7.64 -15.69 15.92
C PRO A 70 -8.64 -14.76 15.23
N SER A 71 -9.79 -15.32 14.81
CA SER A 71 -10.89 -14.52 14.21
C SER A 71 -11.42 -13.44 15.15
N SER A 72 -11.36 -13.66 16.47
CA SER A 72 -11.70 -12.66 17.49
C SER A 72 -10.82 -11.42 17.42
N GLU A 73 -9.51 -11.60 17.16
CA GLU A 73 -8.56 -10.49 17.00
C GLU A 73 -8.81 -9.73 15.70
N ILE A 74 -9.09 -10.45 14.60
CA ILE A 74 -9.49 -9.84 13.33
C ILE A 74 -10.76 -9.00 13.54
N GLY A 75 -11.75 -9.55 14.25
CA GLY A 75 -12.99 -8.83 14.59
C GLY A 75 -12.75 -7.60 15.46
N ARG A 76 -11.84 -7.67 16.44
CA ARG A 76 -11.43 -6.52 17.27
C ARG A 76 -10.81 -5.41 16.42
N LEU A 77 -9.85 -5.76 15.56
CA LEU A 77 -9.20 -4.82 14.65
C LEU A 77 -10.18 -4.22 13.63
N THR A 78 -11.14 -5.01 13.15
CA THR A 78 -12.20 -4.51 12.25
C THR A 78 -13.03 -3.41 12.89
N LYS A 79 -13.41 -3.58 14.17
CA LYS A 79 -14.16 -2.57 14.94
C LYS A 79 -13.36 -1.28 15.12
N LEU A 80 -12.03 -1.36 15.23
CA LEU A 80 -11.15 -0.20 15.28
C LEU A 80 -11.01 0.55 13.94
N GLY A 81 -11.43 -0.04 12.82
CA GLY A 81 -11.30 0.59 11.51
C GLY A 81 -10.22 -0.03 10.60
N VAL A 82 -9.69 -1.20 10.95
CA VAL A 82 -8.81 -1.95 10.04
C VAL A 82 -9.67 -2.53 8.89
N ARG A 83 -9.16 -2.41 7.66
CA ARG A 83 -9.86 -2.81 6.43
C ARG A 83 -9.09 -3.80 5.57
N GLY A 84 -7.89 -4.15 5.97
CA GLY A 84 -7.08 -5.10 5.22
C GLY A 84 -5.86 -5.60 5.98
N MET A 85 -5.21 -6.56 5.39
CA MET A 85 -3.91 -7.06 5.86
C MET A 85 -2.85 -6.94 4.78
N ARG A 86 -1.58 -6.88 5.21
CA ARG A 86 -0.44 -6.84 4.30
C ARG A 86 0.21 -8.22 4.18
N MET A 87 0.53 -8.62 2.95
CA MET A 87 1.37 -9.77 2.60
C MET A 87 2.51 -9.34 1.66
N MET A 88 3.56 -10.15 1.58
CA MET A 88 4.69 -9.95 0.67
C MET A 88 4.99 -11.23 -0.12
N SER A 89 5.65 -11.11 -1.26
CA SER A 89 6.11 -12.29 -2.03
C SER A 89 7.27 -13.03 -1.37
N HIS A 90 8.08 -12.31 -0.58
CA HIS A 90 9.26 -12.86 0.11
C HIS A 90 9.25 -12.52 1.60
N LYS A 91 9.93 -13.34 2.39
CA LYS A 91 10.08 -13.07 3.83
C LYS A 91 11.08 -11.93 4.06
N ARG A 92 10.60 -10.82 4.60
CA ARG A 92 11.44 -9.80 5.24
C ARG A 92 11.24 -9.86 6.76
N GLY A 93 12.13 -10.59 7.44
CA GLY A 93 12.02 -10.80 8.89
C GLY A 93 10.86 -11.75 9.27
N GLN A 94 10.72 -12.02 10.57
CA GLN A 94 9.73 -12.99 11.08
C GLN A 94 8.30 -12.46 11.14
N HIS A 95 8.10 -11.14 11.04
CA HIS A 95 6.82 -10.50 11.32
C HIS A 95 6.02 -10.10 10.08
N VAL A 96 6.62 -10.09 8.89
CA VAL A 96 5.88 -9.78 7.67
C VAL A 96 5.38 -11.08 7.05
N PRO A 97 4.06 -11.29 6.98
CA PRO A 97 3.52 -12.52 6.42
C PRO A 97 3.87 -12.60 4.93
N SER A 98 4.41 -13.76 4.53
CA SER A 98 4.45 -14.15 3.13
C SER A 98 3.03 -14.46 2.64
N TYR A 99 2.88 -14.69 1.34
CA TYR A 99 1.62 -15.18 0.79
C TYR A 99 1.11 -16.41 1.58
N SER A 100 -0.14 -16.34 2.03
CA SER A 100 -0.81 -17.43 2.75
C SER A 100 -2.28 -17.48 2.34
N LYS A 101 -2.76 -18.69 2.03
CA LYS A 101 -4.18 -18.95 1.77
C LYS A 101 -4.96 -19.10 3.07
N GLU A 102 -4.30 -19.56 4.12
CA GLU A 102 -4.89 -19.94 5.40
C GLU A 102 -5.52 -18.71 6.07
N ILE A 103 -4.85 -17.57 6.03
CA ILE A 103 -5.38 -16.32 6.61
C ILE A 103 -6.33 -15.57 5.66
N ALA A 104 -6.29 -15.83 4.35
CA ALA A 104 -7.10 -15.10 3.38
C ALA A 104 -8.61 -15.27 3.62
N ALA A 105 -9.08 -16.49 3.87
CA ALA A 105 -10.49 -16.77 4.13
C ALA A 105 -10.99 -16.14 5.45
N PRO A 106 -10.27 -16.25 6.60
CA PRO A 106 -10.62 -15.52 7.81
C PRO A 106 -10.78 -14.03 7.61
N VAL A 107 -9.81 -13.36 6.97
CA VAL A 107 -9.90 -11.91 6.77
C VAL A 107 -10.99 -11.51 5.76
N HIS A 108 -11.26 -12.35 4.77
CA HIS A 108 -12.38 -12.13 3.83
C HIS A 108 -13.74 -12.08 4.54
N LYS A 109 -13.98 -12.97 5.51
CA LYS A 109 -15.20 -12.98 6.32
C LYS A 109 -15.46 -11.68 7.07
N HIS A 110 -14.40 -10.92 7.36
CA HIS A 110 -14.46 -9.59 7.98
C HIS A 110 -14.46 -8.44 6.96
N GLY A 111 -14.58 -8.74 5.66
CA GLY A 111 -14.62 -7.73 4.60
C GLY A 111 -13.26 -7.11 4.26
N TRP A 112 -12.15 -7.73 4.70
CA TRP A 112 -10.84 -7.17 4.48
C TRP A 112 -10.28 -7.52 3.10
N HIS A 113 -9.60 -6.55 2.49
CA HIS A 113 -8.75 -6.77 1.33
C HIS A 113 -7.33 -7.20 1.74
N ILE A 114 -6.58 -7.74 0.78
CA ILE A 114 -5.17 -8.10 0.95
C ILE A 114 -4.33 -7.06 0.21
N GLN A 115 -3.44 -6.38 0.93
CA GLN A 115 -2.40 -5.56 0.31
C GLN A 115 -1.16 -6.42 0.07
N PHE A 116 -0.83 -6.63 -1.19
CA PHE A 116 0.28 -7.47 -1.59
C PHE A 116 1.45 -6.64 -2.11
N TYR A 117 2.64 -6.86 -1.54
CA TYR A 117 3.87 -6.25 -1.99
C TYR A 117 4.77 -7.30 -2.64
N PRO A 118 4.78 -7.39 -3.98
CA PRO A 118 5.71 -8.25 -4.70
C PRO A 118 7.13 -7.67 -4.64
N HIS A 119 8.12 -8.48 -4.94
CA HIS A 119 9.51 -8.04 -5.10
C HIS A 119 9.93 -8.22 -6.56
N GLY A 120 10.35 -7.15 -7.19
CA GLY A 120 10.75 -7.18 -8.60
C GLY A 120 9.64 -7.71 -9.51
N THR A 121 9.91 -8.79 -10.22
CA THR A 121 8.97 -9.41 -11.17
C THR A 121 8.14 -10.56 -10.57
N ASP A 122 8.20 -10.79 -9.26
CA ASP A 122 7.46 -11.87 -8.59
C ASP A 122 5.96 -11.83 -8.87
N ILE A 123 5.42 -10.66 -9.23
CA ILE A 123 3.99 -10.53 -9.54
C ILE A 123 3.54 -11.50 -10.64
N ILE A 124 4.43 -11.91 -11.56
CA ILE A 124 4.15 -12.88 -12.61
C ILE A 124 3.74 -14.23 -11.99
N ASP A 125 4.49 -14.69 -10.99
CA ASP A 125 4.27 -15.99 -10.33
C ASP A 125 3.12 -15.97 -9.32
N TYR A 126 2.75 -14.76 -8.87
CA TYR A 126 1.70 -14.57 -7.86
C TYR A 126 0.35 -14.16 -8.44
N ALA A 127 0.27 -13.71 -9.70
CA ALA A 127 -0.96 -13.20 -10.29
C ALA A 127 -2.14 -14.18 -10.14
N ASP A 128 -2.00 -15.41 -10.62
CA ASP A 128 -3.06 -16.41 -10.56
C ASP A 128 -3.34 -16.85 -9.10
N LYS A 129 -2.32 -16.94 -8.26
CA LYS A 129 -2.47 -17.27 -6.83
C LYS A 129 -3.30 -16.22 -6.11
N LEU A 130 -3.06 -14.93 -6.36
CA LEU A 130 -3.79 -13.82 -5.77
C LEU A 130 -5.23 -13.77 -6.29
N LEU A 131 -5.43 -13.98 -7.60
CA LEU A 131 -6.76 -14.03 -8.20
C LEU A 131 -7.61 -15.22 -7.71
N ALA A 132 -6.97 -16.30 -7.24
CA ALA A 132 -7.66 -17.44 -6.64
C ALA A 132 -8.15 -17.18 -5.21
N LEU A 133 -7.68 -16.11 -4.54
CA LEU A 133 -8.17 -15.72 -3.21
C LEU A 133 -9.57 -15.07 -3.31
N PRO A 134 -10.41 -15.20 -2.28
CA PRO A 134 -11.75 -14.60 -2.28
C PRO A 134 -11.73 -13.07 -2.10
N ASN A 135 -10.61 -12.51 -1.67
CA ASN A 135 -10.45 -11.11 -1.28
C ASN A 135 -10.31 -10.17 -2.49
N GLN A 136 -10.59 -8.88 -2.30
CA GLN A 136 -10.00 -7.86 -3.15
C GLN A 136 -8.50 -7.77 -2.87
N ILE A 137 -7.72 -7.47 -3.89
CA ILE A 137 -6.26 -7.36 -3.81
C ILE A 137 -5.85 -5.92 -4.07
N VAL A 138 -4.91 -5.41 -3.29
CA VAL A 138 -4.28 -4.09 -3.51
C VAL A 138 -2.80 -4.31 -3.74
N LEU A 139 -2.31 -4.01 -4.91
CA LEU A 139 -0.88 -4.11 -5.23
C LEU A 139 -0.16 -2.83 -4.76
N HIS A 140 0.89 -2.99 -3.94
CA HIS A 140 1.71 -1.88 -3.48
C HIS A 140 2.63 -1.33 -4.58
N HIS A 141 2.87 -0.02 -4.56
CA HIS A 141 3.98 0.65 -5.25
C HIS A 141 4.17 0.19 -6.70
N PHE A 142 3.17 0.40 -7.57
CA PHE A 142 3.21 -0.08 -8.96
C PHE A 142 3.52 -1.59 -9.08
N ALA A 143 3.12 -2.39 -8.08
CA ALA A 143 3.51 -3.80 -7.92
C ALA A 143 5.04 -4.00 -7.85
N ALA A 144 5.81 -2.99 -7.45
CA ALA A 144 7.27 -2.95 -7.41
C ALA A 144 7.95 -3.40 -8.73
N ILE A 145 7.31 -3.15 -9.85
CA ILE A 145 7.82 -3.54 -11.18
C ILE A 145 9.00 -2.64 -11.53
N PRO A 146 10.17 -3.18 -11.90
CA PRO A 146 11.30 -2.39 -12.38
C PRO A 146 10.94 -1.61 -13.65
N ALA A 147 10.97 -0.27 -13.56
CA ALA A 147 10.53 0.60 -14.67
C ALA A 147 11.42 0.51 -15.91
N ALA A 148 12.70 0.15 -15.74
CA ALA A 148 13.66 -0.04 -16.84
C ALA A 148 13.23 -1.08 -17.88
N GLY A 149 12.35 -2.03 -17.52
CA GLY A 149 11.78 -3.01 -18.47
C GLY A 149 10.72 -2.43 -19.40
N GLY A 150 10.31 -1.17 -19.22
CA GLY A 150 9.30 -0.50 -20.04
C GLY A 150 7.89 -1.08 -19.83
N VAL A 151 6.95 -0.56 -20.62
CA VAL A 151 5.52 -0.91 -20.46
C VAL A 151 5.13 -2.26 -21.08
N ASP A 152 5.94 -2.81 -21.96
CA ASP A 152 5.65 -4.07 -22.66
C ASP A 152 6.12 -5.33 -21.92
N GLN A 153 6.79 -5.15 -20.77
CA GLN A 153 7.35 -6.25 -19.98
C GLN A 153 6.26 -7.19 -19.42
N PRO A 154 6.57 -8.48 -19.21
CA PRO A 154 5.60 -9.46 -18.73
C PRO A 154 4.92 -9.09 -17.40
N ALA A 155 5.65 -8.46 -16.48
CA ALA A 155 5.10 -8.04 -15.19
C ALA A 155 4.00 -6.97 -15.32
N VAL A 156 4.17 -6.00 -16.24
CA VAL A 156 3.14 -4.99 -16.55
C VAL A 156 1.90 -5.68 -17.15
N LYS A 157 2.08 -6.57 -18.10
CA LYS A 157 0.98 -7.33 -18.72
C LYS A 157 0.22 -8.17 -17.70
N ALA A 158 0.92 -8.79 -16.75
CA ALA A 158 0.29 -9.53 -15.66
C ALA A 158 -0.59 -8.61 -14.79
N VAL A 159 -0.11 -7.43 -14.42
CA VAL A 159 -0.89 -6.46 -13.63
C VAL A 159 -2.11 -5.96 -14.41
N LEU A 160 -1.98 -5.64 -15.71
CA LEU A 160 -3.13 -5.24 -16.54
C LEU A 160 -4.21 -6.33 -16.54
N LYS A 161 -3.83 -7.59 -16.78
CA LYS A 161 -4.77 -8.73 -16.71
C LYS A 161 -5.40 -8.88 -15.33
N MET A 162 -4.65 -8.63 -14.26
CA MET A 162 -5.21 -8.65 -12.90
C MET A 162 -6.24 -7.53 -12.69
N LEU A 163 -5.97 -6.32 -13.18
CA LEU A 163 -6.90 -5.19 -13.11
C LEU A 163 -8.21 -5.47 -13.86
N ASP A 164 -8.16 -6.17 -15.01
CA ASP A 164 -9.35 -6.58 -15.80
C ASP A 164 -10.30 -7.49 -14.99
N SER A 165 -9.82 -8.17 -13.95
CA SER A 165 -10.67 -8.97 -13.06
C SER A 165 -11.71 -8.14 -12.29
N GLY A 166 -11.54 -6.82 -12.21
CA GLY A 166 -12.37 -5.91 -11.41
C GLY A 166 -12.20 -6.05 -9.89
N ARG A 167 -11.32 -6.95 -9.42
CA ARG A 167 -11.08 -7.19 -7.98
C ARG A 167 -9.70 -6.73 -7.50
N VAL A 168 -8.87 -6.24 -8.41
CA VAL A 168 -7.51 -5.79 -8.11
C VAL A 168 -7.43 -4.28 -8.18
N TRP A 169 -6.73 -3.70 -7.23
CA TRP A 169 -6.40 -2.29 -7.12
C TRP A 169 -4.89 -2.11 -7.22
N LEU A 170 -4.45 -1.00 -7.74
CA LEU A 170 -3.03 -0.65 -7.80
C LEU A 170 -2.77 0.67 -7.08
N LYS A 171 -1.74 0.67 -6.24
CA LYS A 171 -1.31 1.87 -5.54
C LYS A 171 -0.24 2.60 -6.36
N LEU A 172 -0.57 3.80 -6.83
CA LEU A 172 0.37 4.74 -7.43
C LEU A 172 1.11 5.46 -6.31
N SER A 173 2.23 4.88 -5.86
CA SER A 173 3.00 5.37 -4.71
C SER A 173 4.42 4.83 -4.77
N GLY A 174 5.36 5.51 -4.12
CA GLY A 174 6.73 5.05 -3.99
C GLY A 174 7.42 4.74 -5.32
N PRO A 175 7.50 5.69 -6.27
CA PRO A 175 8.17 5.46 -7.56
C PRO A 175 9.62 5.02 -7.40
N MET A 176 10.31 5.49 -6.36
CA MET A 176 11.66 5.07 -5.97
C MET A 176 11.79 3.57 -5.64
N ARG A 177 10.67 2.84 -5.53
CA ARG A 177 10.66 1.37 -5.36
C ARG A 177 10.73 0.63 -6.70
N CYS A 178 10.63 1.36 -7.82
CA CYS A 178 10.57 0.83 -9.17
C CYS A 178 11.77 1.21 -10.03
N THR A 179 12.61 2.13 -9.57
CA THR A 179 13.78 2.65 -10.30
C THR A 179 14.84 3.18 -9.34
N ASP A 180 16.08 3.19 -9.77
CA ASP A 180 17.21 3.83 -9.06
C ASP A 180 17.38 5.31 -9.49
N GLU A 181 16.49 5.82 -10.36
CA GLU A 181 16.54 7.23 -10.78
C GLU A 181 16.15 8.14 -9.61
N ASN A 182 16.68 9.35 -9.64
CA ASN A 182 16.23 10.43 -8.77
C ASN A 182 14.91 11.03 -9.25
N PHE A 183 14.29 11.84 -8.41
CA PHE A 183 13.14 12.65 -8.80
C PHE A 183 13.44 13.40 -10.11
N PRO A 184 12.49 13.44 -11.06
CA PRO A 184 11.07 13.06 -11.00
C PRO A 184 10.76 11.61 -11.46
N TYR A 185 11.70 10.68 -11.45
CA TYR A 185 11.51 9.26 -11.79
C TYR A 185 10.92 9.03 -13.20
N PRO A 186 11.54 9.53 -14.26
CA PRO A 186 10.95 9.60 -15.59
C PRO A 186 10.58 8.23 -16.19
N SER A 187 11.33 7.17 -15.87
CA SER A 187 11.02 5.82 -16.35
C SER A 187 9.70 5.27 -15.79
N VAL A 188 9.26 5.74 -14.62
CA VAL A 188 8.00 5.31 -13.99
C VAL A 188 6.78 5.94 -14.63
N THR A 189 6.92 7.14 -15.20
CA THR A 189 5.79 7.93 -15.74
C THR A 189 5.00 7.17 -16.81
N SER A 190 5.67 6.54 -17.78
CA SER A 190 4.99 5.78 -18.85
C SER A 190 4.14 4.63 -18.31
N MET A 191 4.67 3.92 -17.30
CA MET A 191 3.97 2.83 -16.62
C MET A 191 2.79 3.34 -15.81
N ALA A 192 2.97 4.44 -15.06
CA ALA A 192 1.91 5.09 -14.30
C ALA A 192 0.74 5.54 -15.19
N GLN A 193 1.06 6.21 -16.32
CA GLN A 193 0.07 6.63 -17.29
C GLN A 193 -0.69 5.45 -17.91
N LEU A 194 0.01 4.35 -18.22
CA LEU A 194 -0.64 3.15 -18.74
C LEU A 194 -1.67 2.61 -17.75
N PHE A 195 -1.30 2.41 -16.49
CA PHE A 195 -2.21 1.91 -15.47
C PHE A 195 -3.37 2.86 -15.20
N ALA A 196 -3.11 4.16 -15.09
CA ALA A 196 -4.15 5.17 -14.86
C ALA A 196 -5.16 5.27 -16.01
N ARG A 197 -4.74 5.06 -17.25
CA ARG A 197 -5.64 4.99 -18.42
C ARG A 197 -6.41 3.68 -18.49
N HIS A 198 -5.77 2.56 -18.15
CA HIS A 198 -6.34 1.23 -18.29
C HIS A 198 -7.49 0.99 -17.31
N ALA A 199 -7.29 1.35 -16.04
CA ALA A 199 -8.26 1.11 -14.98
C ALA A 199 -8.32 2.28 -13.99
N PRO A 200 -8.79 3.48 -14.41
CA PRO A 200 -8.79 4.68 -13.58
C PRO A 200 -9.59 4.51 -12.28
N GLU A 201 -10.60 3.63 -12.26
CA GLU A 201 -11.43 3.32 -11.10
C GLU A 201 -10.77 2.32 -10.12
N ARG A 202 -9.61 1.80 -10.44
CA ARG A 202 -8.85 0.83 -9.63
C ARG A 202 -7.51 1.37 -9.13
N MET A 203 -7.23 2.65 -9.37
CA MET A 203 -6.01 3.30 -8.89
C MET A 203 -6.27 4.02 -7.56
N VAL A 204 -5.34 3.93 -6.63
CA VAL A 204 -5.28 4.76 -5.42
C VAL A 204 -3.89 5.37 -5.29
N TRP A 205 -3.80 6.58 -4.76
CA TRP A 205 -2.53 7.23 -4.49
C TRP A 205 -2.06 6.98 -3.04
N GLY A 206 -0.77 7.10 -2.79
CA GLY A 206 -0.19 7.07 -1.45
C GLY A 206 1.19 7.71 -1.42
N SER A 207 1.49 8.44 -0.35
CA SER A 207 2.78 9.11 -0.16
C SER A 207 3.96 8.14 0.02
N ASP A 208 3.73 7.00 0.65
CA ASP A 208 4.75 6.08 1.18
C ASP A 208 5.52 6.67 2.39
N TRP A 209 5.03 7.81 2.96
CA TRP A 209 5.63 8.37 4.16
C TRP A 209 5.66 7.33 5.31
N PRO A 210 6.71 7.20 6.07
CA PRO A 210 7.93 8.01 6.15
C PRO A 210 9.13 7.50 5.31
N HIS A 211 8.90 6.89 4.18
CA HIS A 211 9.91 6.50 3.19
C HIS A 211 11.02 5.61 3.76
N VAL A 212 10.64 4.59 4.54
CA VAL A 212 11.58 3.65 5.17
C VAL A 212 12.41 2.86 4.14
N ASN A 213 13.62 2.42 4.52
CA ASN A 213 14.52 1.64 3.67
C ASN A 213 14.91 2.35 2.34
N LEU A 214 15.24 3.61 2.43
CA LEU A 214 15.89 4.38 1.35
C LEU A 214 17.36 4.57 1.68
N ASP A 215 18.11 3.46 1.72
CA ASP A 215 19.51 3.45 2.13
C ASP A 215 20.37 4.30 1.16
N GLY A 216 20.90 5.43 1.66
CA GLY A 216 21.76 6.33 0.89
C GLY A 216 21.06 7.17 -0.19
N SER A 217 19.76 7.06 -0.35
CA SER A 217 18.98 7.88 -1.27
C SER A 217 18.49 9.16 -0.60
N GLU A 218 18.30 10.22 -1.39
CA GLU A 218 17.66 11.44 -0.92
C GLU A 218 16.22 11.17 -0.49
N MET A 219 15.82 11.73 0.65
CA MET A 219 14.45 11.62 1.15
C MET A 219 13.49 12.34 0.21
N PRO A 220 12.48 11.66 -0.36
CA PRO A 220 11.53 12.29 -1.26
C PRO A 220 10.70 13.36 -0.55
N ASN A 221 10.32 14.41 -1.27
CA ASN A 221 9.34 15.39 -0.84
C ASN A 221 7.93 14.88 -1.19
N ASP A 222 7.04 14.77 -0.21
CA ASP A 222 5.69 14.24 -0.42
C ASP A 222 4.80 15.16 -1.28
N GLY A 223 5.06 16.47 -1.29
CA GLY A 223 4.40 17.40 -2.19
C GLY A 223 4.76 17.14 -3.65
N ASP A 224 6.05 16.97 -3.92
CA ASP A 224 6.55 16.63 -5.26
C ASP A 224 6.01 15.28 -5.73
N LEU A 225 5.92 14.28 -4.81
CA LEU A 225 5.32 12.98 -5.12
C LEU A 225 3.82 13.08 -5.44
N LEU A 226 3.10 13.99 -4.81
CA LEU A 226 1.71 14.26 -5.15
C LEU A 226 1.59 14.95 -6.51
N ASP A 227 2.48 15.88 -6.82
CA ASP A 227 2.49 16.62 -8.08
C ASP A 227 2.77 15.73 -9.29
N LEU A 228 3.53 14.64 -9.15
CA LEU A 228 3.71 13.63 -10.20
C LEU A 228 2.37 13.06 -10.71
N LEU A 229 1.33 13.09 -9.89
CA LEU A 229 0.01 12.62 -10.32
C LEU A 229 -0.57 13.48 -11.46
N ASN A 230 -0.11 14.73 -11.63
CA ASN A 230 -0.49 15.57 -12.77
C ASN A 230 0.04 15.02 -14.09
N GLU A 231 1.21 14.38 -14.07
CA GLU A 231 1.80 13.73 -15.24
C GLU A 231 1.22 12.31 -15.44
N TRP A 232 1.03 11.57 -14.34
CA TRP A 232 0.54 10.20 -14.39
C TRP A 232 -0.92 10.09 -14.82
N ALA A 233 -1.74 11.07 -14.43
CA ALA A 233 -3.16 11.16 -14.77
C ALA A 233 -3.52 12.60 -15.18
N PRO A 234 -3.22 13.02 -16.42
CA PRO A 234 -3.43 14.40 -16.89
C PRO A 234 -4.90 14.87 -16.82
N ASP A 235 -5.86 13.94 -16.95
CA ASP A 235 -7.28 14.27 -16.77
C ASP A 235 -7.60 14.51 -15.28
N SER A 236 -8.05 15.71 -14.95
CA SER A 236 -8.40 16.11 -13.59
C SER A 236 -9.53 15.28 -12.99
N LYS A 237 -10.46 14.75 -13.79
CA LYS A 237 -11.52 13.85 -13.31
C LYS A 237 -10.94 12.52 -12.84
N VAL A 238 -9.96 11.99 -13.59
CA VAL A 238 -9.23 10.77 -13.22
C VAL A 238 -8.43 11.01 -11.94
N ARG A 239 -7.68 12.13 -11.83
CA ARG A 239 -6.94 12.47 -10.60
C ARG A 239 -7.85 12.57 -9.38
N ASN A 240 -8.95 13.30 -9.50
CA ASN A 240 -9.93 13.43 -8.42
C ASN A 240 -10.49 12.07 -8.00
N ARG A 241 -10.79 11.19 -8.96
CA ARG A 241 -11.23 9.83 -8.69
C ARG A 241 -10.19 9.04 -7.90
N ILE A 242 -8.92 9.08 -8.32
CA ILE A 242 -7.79 8.41 -7.65
C ILE A 242 -7.64 8.89 -6.21
N LEU A 243 -7.70 10.21 -5.99
CA LEU A 243 -7.48 10.83 -4.68
C LEU A 243 -8.68 10.73 -3.74
N THR A 244 -9.89 10.51 -4.25
CA THR A 244 -11.12 10.59 -3.43
C THR A 244 -12.00 9.35 -3.54
N GLN A 245 -12.74 9.19 -4.64
CA GLN A 245 -13.79 8.17 -4.79
C GLN A 245 -13.27 6.74 -4.67
N ASN A 246 -12.12 6.47 -5.30
CA ASN A 246 -11.49 5.16 -5.26
C ASN A 246 -11.07 4.80 -3.83
N ALA A 247 -10.44 5.72 -3.11
CA ALA A 247 -10.06 5.51 -1.72
C ALA A 247 -11.29 5.29 -0.83
N LYS A 248 -12.36 6.08 -1.01
CA LYS A 248 -13.64 5.89 -0.30
C LYS A 248 -14.22 4.50 -0.56
N THR A 249 -14.25 4.08 -1.81
CA THR A 249 -14.80 2.77 -2.19
C THR A 249 -13.99 1.62 -1.60
N LEU A 250 -12.65 1.70 -1.69
CA LEU A 250 -11.78 0.61 -1.26
C LEU A 250 -11.70 0.48 0.27
N TYR A 251 -11.62 1.61 0.99
CA TYR A 251 -11.34 1.62 2.42
C TYR A 251 -12.55 1.92 3.30
N GLY A 252 -13.69 2.31 2.73
CA GLY A 252 -14.92 2.55 3.46
C GLY A 252 -14.85 3.81 4.34
N PHE A 253 -14.44 4.95 3.73
CA PHE A 253 -14.53 6.26 4.38
C PHE A 253 -15.93 6.85 4.29
#